data_f8f432223d5e84ff1e1f3e8db6d283b9
#
_entry.id   f8f432223d5e84ff1e1f3e8db6d283b9
#
_cell.length_a   1.000
_cell.length_b   1.000
_cell.length_c   1.000
_cell.angle_alpha   90.00
_cell.angle_beta   90.00
_cell.angle_gamma   90.00
#
_symmetry.space_group_name_H-M   'P 1'
#
loop_
_entity.id
_entity.type
_entity.pdbx_description
1 polymer ?
#
loop_
_entity_poly.entity_id
_entity_poly.type
_entity_poly.pdbx_seq_one_letter_code
_entity_poly.pdbx_strand_id
1 'polypeptide(L)'
;MKVALVCPASLPATQFGGIVFLAVDLAREISVLGHDVTIYTTDLDFTNGPNKFNKALPRLEKFEKFKINRTHTWFSLKLFFINPSMYKQIKNDKPDIIHTIGLRSFQSIIAWLVSKKINIPLVVSDQGGLTTHPFLDQSGLFLKILYKMQNFFIKRIIEHSSALSAANEYEKEIFLGLNKETKIEIIRNGVNLKSLVSKQNFKEKYQINSKFILFVGRFSKSKGIETLIRAF
;
A
#
# COMPACT_ATOMS: atom_id res chain seq x y z
N MET A 1 17.10 -13.33 -5.33
CA MET A 1 17.23 -12.24 -4.35
C MET A 1 16.19 -12.41 -3.26
N LYS A 2 16.48 -11.89 -2.07
CA LYS A 2 15.53 -11.80 -0.96
C LYS A 2 14.87 -10.41 -0.98
N VAL A 3 13.57 -10.36 -1.23
CA VAL A 3 12.82 -9.12 -1.43
C VAL A 3 11.90 -8.87 -0.24
N ALA A 4 12.02 -7.70 0.39
CA ALA A 4 11.10 -7.25 1.42
C ALA A 4 10.08 -6.27 0.81
N LEU A 5 8.81 -6.65 0.75
CA LEU A 5 7.70 -5.75 0.46
C LEU A 5 7.14 -5.21 1.76
N VAL A 6 7.12 -3.91 1.94
CA VAL A 6 6.70 -3.27 3.19
C VAL A 6 5.44 -2.44 2.94
N CYS A 7 4.35 -2.76 3.63
CA CYS A 7 3.08 -2.07 3.44
C CYS A 7 2.27 -1.97 4.75
N PRO A 8 1.36 -0.98 4.86
CA PRO A 8 0.57 -0.77 6.09
C PRO A 8 -0.45 -1.88 6.35
N ALA A 9 -0.91 -2.57 5.32
CA ALA A 9 -1.89 -3.64 5.42
C ALA A 9 -1.67 -4.71 4.35
N SER A 10 -1.99 -5.96 4.69
CA SER A 10 -2.04 -7.11 3.79
C SER A 10 -3.20 -8.02 4.15
N LEU A 11 -3.27 -9.22 3.59
CA LEU A 11 -4.30 -10.19 3.97
C LEU A 11 -4.29 -10.46 5.49
N PRO A 12 -5.47 -10.59 6.15
CA PRO A 12 -6.82 -10.63 5.55
C PRO A 12 -7.50 -9.27 5.38
N ALA A 13 -6.84 -8.16 5.64
CA ALA A 13 -7.41 -6.81 5.68
C ALA A 13 -7.81 -6.26 4.30
N THR A 14 -8.57 -7.00 3.50
CA THR A 14 -8.96 -6.63 2.13
C THR A 14 -9.76 -5.34 2.03
N GLN A 15 -10.49 -4.96 3.09
CA GLN A 15 -11.23 -3.69 3.17
C GLN A 15 -10.34 -2.45 3.22
N PHE A 16 -9.04 -2.62 3.52
CA PHE A 16 -8.08 -1.50 3.48
C PHE A 16 -7.96 -0.90 2.07
N GLY A 17 -8.13 -1.72 1.04
CA GLY A 17 -8.24 -1.28 -0.35
C GLY A 17 -7.18 -1.86 -1.28
N GLY A 18 -7.02 -1.23 -2.45
CA GLY A 18 -6.20 -1.75 -3.55
C GLY A 18 -4.74 -2.04 -3.21
N ILE A 19 -4.18 -1.35 -2.22
CA ILE A 19 -2.78 -1.55 -1.79
C ILE A 19 -2.50 -2.98 -1.28
N VAL A 20 -3.52 -3.62 -0.66
CA VAL A 20 -3.42 -5.01 -0.19
C VAL A 20 -3.26 -5.97 -1.37
N PHE A 21 -4.13 -5.82 -2.36
CA PHE A 21 -4.10 -6.66 -3.56
C PHE A 21 -2.83 -6.42 -4.37
N LEU A 22 -2.43 -5.17 -4.53
CA LEU A 22 -1.18 -4.82 -5.21
C LEU A 22 0.03 -5.48 -4.55
N ALA A 23 0.14 -5.41 -3.22
CA ALA A 23 1.27 -6.01 -2.50
C ALA A 23 1.28 -7.54 -2.65
N VAL A 24 0.11 -8.18 -2.59
CA VAL A 24 -0.05 -9.64 -2.74
C VAL A 24 0.25 -10.09 -4.17
N ASP A 25 -0.28 -9.40 -5.17
CA ASP A 25 -0.04 -9.75 -6.57
C ASP A 25 1.42 -9.52 -6.96
N LEU A 26 2.03 -8.45 -6.50
CA LEU A 26 3.45 -8.18 -6.71
C LEU A 26 4.32 -9.26 -6.02
N ALA A 27 4.00 -9.64 -4.78
CA ALA A 27 4.71 -10.71 -4.07
C ALA A 27 4.61 -12.05 -4.82
N ARG A 28 3.42 -12.37 -5.33
CA ARG A 28 3.16 -13.57 -6.10
C ARG A 28 4.03 -13.63 -7.35
N GLU A 29 3.97 -12.58 -8.17
CA GLU A 29 4.68 -12.56 -9.46
C GLU A 29 6.20 -12.54 -9.28
N ILE A 30 6.73 -11.76 -8.33
CA ILE A 30 8.16 -11.77 -8.01
C ILE A 30 8.62 -13.15 -7.51
N SER A 31 7.78 -13.85 -6.73
CA SER A 31 8.08 -15.20 -6.26
C SER A 31 8.06 -16.24 -7.40
N VAL A 32 7.18 -16.07 -8.40
CA VAL A 32 7.16 -16.91 -9.60
C VAL A 32 8.45 -16.76 -10.40
N LEU A 33 9.06 -15.56 -10.39
CA LEU A 33 10.37 -15.31 -11.01
C LEU A 33 11.56 -15.90 -10.21
N GLY A 34 11.29 -16.64 -9.13
CA GLY A 34 12.32 -17.34 -8.35
C GLY A 34 12.96 -16.53 -7.23
N HIS A 35 12.34 -15.42 -6.79
CA HIS A 35 12.84 -14.63 -5.68
C HIS A 35 12.18 -15.05 -4.34
N ASP A 36 12.90 -14.97 -3.23
CA ASP A 36 12.36 -15.17 -1.88
C ASP A 36 11.71 -13.87 -1.40
N VAL A 37 10.38 -13.83 -1.39
CA VAL A 37 9.61 -12.63 -1.09
C VAL A 37 8.93 -12.74 0.26
N THR A 38 9.06 -11.68 1.07
CA THR A 38 8.32 -11.52 2.32
C THR A 38 7.60 -10.18 2.34
N ILE A 39 6.28 -10.20 2.57
CA ILE A 39 5.49 -9.01 2.86
C ILE A 39 5.59 -8.73 4.36
N TYR A 40 6.10 -7.56 4.74
CA TYR A 40 6.10 -7.05 6.11
C TYR A 40 4.95 -6.08 6.28
N THR A 41 4.07 -6.37 7.24
CA THR A 41 2.82 -5.63 7.41
C THR A 41 2.38 -5.58 8.89
N THR A 42 1.25 -4.96 9.15
CA THR A 42 0.59 -4.95 10.45
C THR A 42 -0.30 -6.19 10.63
N ASP A 43 -0.83 -6.35 11.83
CA ASP A 43 -1.86 -7.34 12.17
C ASP A 43 -3.28 -6.78 12.00
N LEU A 44 -3.47 -5.87 11.05
CA LEU A 44 -4.77 -5.29 10.73
C LEU A 44 -5.72 -6.37 10.22
N ASP A 45 -6.92 -6.38 10.79
CA ASP A 45 -7.99 -7.31 10.44
C ASP A 45 -9.36 -6.64 10.64
N PHE A 46 -10.14 -6.54 9.58
CA PHE A 46 -11.46 -5.94 9.59
C PHE A 46 -12.58 -6.93 9.89
N THR A 47 -12.28 -8.19 10.19
CA THR A 47 -13.28 -9.24 10.42
C THR A 47 -14.25 -8.86 11.55
N ASN A 48 -13.76 -8.15 12.58
CA ASN A 48 -14.51 -7.74 13.76
C ASN A 48 -14.78 -6.22 13.84
N GLY A 49 -14.72 -5.52 12.73
CA GLY A 49 -14.99 -4.08 12.64
C GLY A 49 -13.80 -3.24 12.13
N PRO A 50 -14.01 -1.96 11.86
CA PRO A 50 -13.01 -1.10 11.25
C PRO A 50 -11.80 -0.90 12.16
N ASN A 51 -10.60 -0.90 11.57
CA ASN A 51 -9.32 -0.61 12.22
C ASN A 51 -8.98 -1.50 13.42
N LYS A 52 -9.46 -2.72 13.47
CA LYS A 52 -9.08 -3.67 14.50
C LYS A 52 -7.81 -4.41 14.13
N PHE A 53 -6.95 -4.60 15.13
CA PHE A 53 -5.71 -5.34 15.03
C PHE A 53 -5.87 -6.68 15.75
N ASN A 54 -5.62 -7.77 15.03
CA ASN A 54 -5.85 -9.11 15.53
C ASN A 54 -4.52 -9.80 15.90
N LYS A 55 -4.24 -9.89 17.19
CA LYS A 55 -3.05 -10.57 17.71
C LYS A 55 -3.02 -12.08 17.46
N ALA A 56 -4.18 -12.69 17.16
CA ALA A 56 -4.28 -14.12 16.86
C ALA A 56 -3.82 -14.47 15.45
N LEU A 57 -3.66 -13.47 14.55
CA LEU A 57 -3.11 -13.73 13.21
C LEU A 57 -1.68 -14.29 13.31
N PRO A 58 -1.33 -15.29 12.47
CA PRO A 58 0.03 -15.82 12.40
C PRO A 58 1.05 -14.71 12.17
N ARG A 59 2.10 -14.68 13.00
CA ARG A 59 3.19 -13.69 12.86
C ARG A 59 3.96 -13.90 11.57
N LEU A 60 4.26 -15.14 11.25
CA LEU A 60 4.87 -15.54 9.99
C LEU A 60 3.98 -16.61 9.36
N GLU A 61 3.51 -16.33 8.17
CA GLU A 61 2.65 -17.21 7.39
C GLU A 61 3.25 -17.43 6.02
N LYS A 62 3.32 -18.69 5.59
CA LYS A 62 3.62 -19.03 4.20
C LYS A 62 2.33 -18.96 3.39
N PHE A 63 2.27 -18.06 2.45
CA PHE A 63 1.13 -17.88 1.57
C PHE A 63 1.56 -18.11 0.12
N GLU A 64 1.02 -19.15 -0.53
CA GLU A 64 1.47 -19.55 -1.87
C GLU A 64 3.01 -19.75 -1.93
N LYS A 65 3.73 -18.96 -2.73
CA LYS A 65 5.19 -19.00 -2.90
C LYS A 65 5.94 -17.93 -2.12
N PHE A 66 5.24 -17.06 -1.38
CA PHE A 66 5.84 -15.98 -0.58
C PHE A 66 5.44 -16.09 0.89
N LYS A 67 5.97 -15.19 1.72
CA LYS A 67 5.69 -15.13 3.16
C LYS A 67 5.00 -13.81 3.52
N ILE A 68 4.13 -13.85 4.52
CA ILE A 68 3.58 -12.66 5.16
C ILE A 68 4.09 -12.63 6.60
N ASN A 69 4.80 -11.56 6.95
CA ASN A 69 5.30 -11.32 8.29
C ASN A 69 4.52 -10.15 8.91
N ARG A 70 3.71 -10.44 9.94
CA ARG A 70 2.87 -9.45 10.62
C ARG A 70 3.48 -9.04 11.95
N THR A 71 3.50 -7.74 12.19
CA THR A 71 3.89 -7.19 13.50
C THR A 71 2.70 -6.50 14.15
N HIS A 72 2.60 -6.67 15.46
CA HIS A 72 1.51 -6.06 16.23
C HIS A 72 1.60 -4.55 16.20
N THR A 73 0.48 -3.91 15.95
CA THR A 73 0.31 -2.46 16.03
C THR A 73 0.07 -2.06 17.49
N TRP A 74 0.96 -1.25 18.04
CA TRP A 74 0.87 -0.77 19.42
C TRP A 74 -0.15 0.36 19.56
N PHE A 75 -0.16 1.23 18.56
CA PHE A 75 -0.99 2.41 18.54
C PHE A 75 -1.39 2.77 17.10
N SER A 76 -2.59 3.27 16.91
CA SER A 76 -3.06 3.75 15.62
C SER A 76 -3.64 5.15 15.74
N LEU A 77 -3.20 6.02 14.84
CA LEU A 77 -3.79 7.33 14.67
C LEU A 77 -4.39 7.39 13.25
N LYS A 78 -5.69 7.16 13.18
CA LYS A 78 -6.42 6.97 11.91
C LYS A 78 -5.75 5.85 11.07
N LEU A 79 -5.18 6.17 9.89
CA LEU A 79 -4.49 5.20 9.02
C LEU A 79 -2.97 5.12 9.26
N PHE A 80 -2.45 5.77 10.29
CA PHE A 80 -1.05 5.72 10.66
C PHE A 80 -0.86 4.69 11.78
N PHE A 81 -0.39 3.50 11.44
CA PHE A 81 -0.26 2.34 12.33
C PHE A 81 1.16 2.20 12.84
N ILE A 82 1.37 2.33 14.14
CA ILE A 82 2.70 2.29 14.76
C ILE A 82 3.01 0.86 15.22
N ASN A 83 3.93 0.20 14.54
CA ASN A 83 4.37 -1.18 14.79
C ASN A 83 5.91 -1.31 14.76
N PRO A 84 6.64 -0.75 15.74
CA PRO A 84 8.10 -0.62 15.70
C PRO A 84 8.85 -1.95 15.66
N SER A 85 8.23 -3.04 16.08
CA SER A 85 8.82 -4.39 16.02
C SER A 85 9.20 -4.82 14.61
N MET A 86 8.56 -4.25 13.58
CA MET A 86 8.85 -4.49 12.17
C MET A 86 10.30 -4.16 11.82
N TYR A 87 10.87 -3.10 12.40
CA TYR A 87 12.27 -2.72 12.20
C TYR A 87 13.23 -3.88 12.47
N LYS A 88 13.09 -4.49 13.65
CA LYS A 88 13.95 -5.60 14.07
C LYS A 88 13.78 -6.81 13.15
N GLN A 89 12.56 -7.10 12.71
CA GLN A 89 12.29 -8.23 11.85
C GLN A 89 12.93 -8.08 10.47
N ILE A 90 12.68 -6.96 9.78
CA ILE A 90 13.29 -6.72 8.47
C ILE A 90 14.82 -6.70 8.57
N LYS A 91 15.37 -6.03 9.59
CA LYS A 91 16.82 -5.97 9.81
C LYS A 91 17.45 -7.34 10.02
N ASN A 92 16.82 -8.21 10.81
CA ASN A 92 17.32 -9.56 11.09
C ASN A 92 17.23 -10.48 9.86
N ASP A 93 16.21 -10.30 9.04
CA ASP A 93 16.01 -11.06 7.82
C ASP A 93 17.01 -10.72 6.71
N LYS A 94 17.67 -9.56 6.78
CA LYS A 94 18.69 -9.09 5.84
C LYS A 94 18.26 -9.25 4.38
N PRO A 95 17.20 -8.58 3.92
CA PRO A 95 16.81 -8.62 2.51
C PRO A 95 17.88 -7.96 1.63
N ASP A 96 17.90 -8.32 0.35
CA ASP A 96 18.76 -7.69 -0.66
C ASP A 96 18.20 -6.34 -1.11
N ILE A 97 16.88 -6.17 -1.04
CA ILE A 97 16.15 -4.96 -1.46
C ILE A 97 14.87 -4.79 -0.63
N ILE A 98 14.52 -3.55 -0.34
CA ILE A 98 13.23 -3.20 0.27
C ILE A 98 12.40 -2.42 -0.75
N HIS A 99 11.14 -2.81 -0.93
CA HIS A 99 10.15 -2.03 -1.66
C HIS A 99 9.01 -1.65 -0.71
N THR A 100 8.87 -0.36 -0.41
CA THR A 100 7.78 0.16 0.41
C THR A 100 6.62 0.62 -0.46
N ILE A 101 5.39 0.20 -0.10
CA ILE A 101 4.15 0.48 -0.81
C ILE A 101 3.23 1.28 0.11
N GLY A 102 2.89 2.50 -0.30
CA GLY A 102 2.12 3.44 0.53
C GLY A 102 3.02 4.36 1.35
N LEU A 103 3.59 5.35 0.67
CA LEU A 103 4.64 6.25 1.20
C LEU A 103 4.24 6.97 2.50
N ARG A 104 2.98 7.40 2.64
CA ARG A 104 2.48 8.10 3.83
C ARG A 104 2.07 7.10 4.93
N SER A 105 3.02 6.27 5.38
CA SER A 105 2.80 5.27 6.42
C SER A 105 3.99 5.18 7.39
N PHE A 106 3.75 4.69 8.60
CA PHE A 106 4.84 4.40 9.55
C PHE A 106 5.77 3.30 9.02
N GLN A 107 5.21 2.35 8.27
CA GLN A 107 5.93 1.24 7.66
C GLN A 107 6.99 1.73 6.66
N SER A 108 6.69 2.79 5.90
CA SER A 108 7.66 3.41 5.00
C SER A 108 8.82 4.08 5.76
N ILE A 109 8.55 4.65 6.93
CA ILE A 109 9.60 5.18 7.81
C ILE A 109 10.50 4.03 8.28
N ILE A 110 9.92 2.91 8.70
CA ILE A 110 10.68 1.72 9.09
C ILE A 110 11.51 1.19 7.93
N ALA A 111 10.94 1.07 6.73
CA ALA A 111 11.63 0.63 5.53
C ALA A 111 12.87 1.50 5.24
N TRP A 112 12.72 2.81 5.29
CA TRP A 112 13.81 3.77 5.14
C TRP A 112 14.90 3.61 6.21
N LEU A 113 14.51 3.52 7.48
CA LEU A 113 15.47 3.38 8.59
C LEU A 113 16.27 2.07 8.48
N VAL A 114 15.63 0.97 8.10
CA VAL A 114 16.32 -0.31 7.89
C VAL A 114 17.23 -0.23 6.68
N SER A 115 16.74 0.22 5.52
CA SER A 115 17.55 0.38 4.30
C SER A 115 18.82 1.18 4.58
N LYS A 116 18.69 2.32 5.26
CA LYS A 116 19.83 3.15 5.66
C LYS A 116 20.77 2.43 6.63
N LYS A 117 20.23 1.66 7.59
CA LYS A 117 21.04 0.98 8.61
C LYS A 117 21.88 -0.17 8.09
N ILE A 118 21.33 -0.96 7.15
CA ILE A 118 22.03 -2.12 6.58
C ILE A 118 22.54 -1.87 5.15
N ASN A 119 22.42 -0.63 4.67
CA ASN A 119 22.91 -0.13 3.37
C ASN A 119 22.45 -0.96 2.17
N ILE A 120 21.13 -1.10 2.02
CA ILE A 120 20.51 -1.82 0.91
C ILE A 120 19.58 -0.90 0.11
N PRO A 121 19.32 -1.19 -1.19
CA PRO A 121 18.43 -0.38 -2.01
C PRO A 121 17.02 -0.29 -1.45
N LEU A 122 16.42 0.91 -1.55
CA LEU A 122 15.03 1.21 -1.21
C LEU A 122 14.28 1.64 -2.47
N VAL A 123 13.23 0.91 -2.83
CA VAL A 123 12.25 1.29 -3.85
C VAL A 123 11.00 1.79 -3.15
N VAL A 124 10.38 2.84 -3.70
CA VAL A 124 9.21 3.49 -3.11
C VAL A 124 8.08 3.58 -4.12
N SER A 125 6.88 3.16 -3.74
CA SER A 125 5.61 3.41 -4.46
C SER A 125 4.65 4.17 -3.55
N ASP A 126 4.09 5.30 -4.02
CA ASP A 126 3.20 6.12 -3.20
C ASP A 126 1.77 5.58 -3.12
N GLN A 127 1.22 5.15 -4.24
CA GLN A 127 -0.15 4.63 -4.34
C GLN A 127 -1.23 5.62 -3.83
N GLY A 128 -1.05 6.89 -4.16
CA GLY A 128 -2.00 7.95 -3.86
C GLY A 128 -1.88 8.58 -2.46
N GLY A 129 -0.87 8.21 -1.67
CA GLY A 129 -0.66 8.78 -0.34
C GLY A 129 -0.32 10.27 -0.35
N LEU A 130 0.28 10.77 -1.44
CA LEU A 130 0.59 12.18 -1.61
C LEU A 130 -0.59 13.01 -2.13
N THR A 131 -1.53 12.39 -2.87
CA THR A 131 -2.57 13.10 -3.61
C THR A 131 -3.98 12.89 -3.08
N THR A 132 -4.31 11.66 -2.68
CA THR A 132 -5.68 11.25 -2.35
C THR A 132 -5.83 10.76 -0.92
N HIS A 133 -4.85 11.03 -0.07
CA HIS A 133 -4.92 10.59 1.33
C HIS A 133 -6.12 11.25 2.04
N PRO A 134 -6.98 10.48 2.74
CA PRO A 134 -8.25 10.96 3.27
C PRO A 134 -8.16 12.14 4.26
N PHE A 135 -6.96 12.44 4.73
CA PHE A 135 -6.72 13.47 5.75
C PHE A 135 -6.09 14.75 5.20
N LEU A 136 -5.84 14.84 3.90
CA LEU A 136 -5.30 16.07 3.30
C LEU A 136 -6.25 17.26 3.49
N ASP A 137 -7.56 17.02 3.48
CA ASP A 137 -8.62 18.05 3.58
C ASP A 137 -9.01 18.40 5.03
N GLN A 138 -8.41 17.77 6.05
CA GLN A 138 -8.83 18.00 7.45
C GLN A 138 -8.08 19.17 8.09
N SER A 139 -8.81 20.18 8.50
CA SER A 139 -8.33 21.51 8.90
C SER A 139 -7.91 21.70 10.38
N GLY A 140 -7.86 20.65 11.21
CA GLY A 140 -7.46 20.77 12.62
C GLY A 140 -5.96 21.04 12.79
N LEU A 141 -5.57 21.96 13.70
CA LEU A 141 -4.18 22.34 13.96
C LEU A 141 -3.29 21.13 14.24
N PHE A 142 -3.76 20.19 15.03
CA PHE A 142 -3.04 18.95 15.35
C PHE A 142 -2.73 18.11 14.11
N LEU A 143 -3.69 17.98 13.21
CA LEU A 143 -3.49 17.23 11.95
C LEU A 143 -2.51 17.96 11.02
N LYS A 144 -2.55 19.28 10.96
CA LYS A 144 -1.56 20.07 10.21
C LYS A 144 -0.13 19.83 10.70
N ILE A 145 0.07 19.76 12.02
CA ILE A 145 1.38 19.44 12.62
C ILE A 145 1.81 18.01 12.23
N LEU A 146 0.93 17.03 12.36
CA LEU A 146 1.20 15.65 11.95
C LEU A 146 1.58 15.55 10.46
N TYR A 147 0.87 16.25 9.59
CA TYR A 147 1.21 16.31 8.17
C TYR A 147 2.58 16.92 7.92
N LYS A 148 2.89 18.01 8.63
CA LYS A 148 4.21 18.64 8.51
C LYS A 148 5.33 17.67 8.93
N MET A 149 5.13 16.94 10.02
CA MET A 149 6.07 15.87 10.44
C MET A 149 6.16 14.76 9.41
N GLN A 150 5.04 14.25 8.91
CA GLN A 150 5.05 13.20 7.88
C GLN A 150 5.76 13.67 6.61
N ASN A 151 5.52 14.91 6.16
CA ASN A 151 6.17 15.47 4.98
C ASN A 151 7.70 15.56 5.15
N PHE A 152 8.19 15.83 6.35
CA PHE A 152 9.62 15.76 6.64
C PHE A 152 10.18 14.35 6.39
N PHE A 153 9.50 13.31 6.91
CA PHE A 153 9.93 11.93 6.67
C PHE A 153 9.79 11.51 5.19
N ILE A 154 8.68 11.90 4.54
CA ILE A 154 8.46 11.63 3.13
C ILE A 154 9.61 12.17 2.28
N LYS A 155 10.01 13.43 2.50
CA LYS A 155 11.16 14.03 1.81
C LYS A 155 12.43 13.20 2.02
N ARG A 156 12.74 12.82 3.25
CA ARG A 156 13.92 11.99 3.58
C ARG A 156 13.88 10.60 2.97
N ILE A 157 12.69 9.98 2.90
CA ILE A 157 12.51 8.68 2.26
C ILE A 157 12.78 8.79 0.76
N ILE A 158 12.22 9.80 0.09
CA ILE A 158 12.40 10.06 -1.34
C ILE A 158 13.87 10.35 -1.66
N GLU A 159 14.52 11.23 -0.90
CA GLU A 159 15.95 11.57 -1.07
C GLU A 159 16.88 10.36 -0.91
N HIS A 160 16.51 9.41 -0.05
CA HIS A 160 17.30 8.19 0.20
C HIS A 160 16.97 7.06 -0.78
N SER A 161 15.83 7.07 -1.43
CA SER A 161 15.39 5.97 -2.29
C SER A 161 16.30 5.80 -3.51
N SER A 162 16.56 4.55 -3.87
CA SER A 162 17.31 4.19 -5.08
C SER A 162 16.45 4.35 -6.34
N ALA A 163 15.13 4.19 -6.20
CA ALA A 163 14.16 4.40 -7.27
C ALA A 163 12.75 4.68 -6.71
N LEU A 164 11.98 5.44 -7.47
CA LEU A 164 10.56 5.70 -7.24
C LEU A 164 9.74 5.04 -8.34
N SER A 165 8.71 4.31 -7.96
CA SER A 165 7.75 3.71 -8.89
C SER A 165 6.47 4.55 -8.87
N ALA A 166 6.21 5.25 -9.97
CA ALA A 166 4.99 6.02 -10.19
C ALA A 166 3.95 5.17 -10.94
N ALA A 167 2.69 5.18 -10.49
CA ALA A 167 1.62 4.43 -11.15
C ALA A 167 1.14 5.10 -12.46
N ASN A 168 1.42 6.39 -12.63
CA ASN A 168 1.03 7.19 -13.80
C ASN A 168 1.89 8.45 -13.92
N GLU A 169 1.70 9.21 -15.02
CA GLU A 169 2.44 10.46 -15.27
C GLU A 169 2.19 11.52 -14.17
N TYR A 170 0.97 11.62 -13.68
CA TYR A 170 0.63 12.60 -12.64
C TYR A 170 1.40 12.35 -11.34
N GLU A 171 1.51 11.09 -10.90
CA GLU A 171 2.31 10.71 -9.74
C GLU A 171 3.80 10.96 -9.96
N LYS A 172 4.28 10.72 -11.19
CA LYS A 172 5.67 11.06 -11.59
C LYS A 172 5.94 12.56 -11.48
N GLU A 173 5.05 13.41 -11.96
CA GLU A 173 5.19 14.86 -11.84
C GLU A 173 5.27 15.32 -10.37
N ILE A 174 4.48 14.71 -9.49
CA ILE A 174 4.54 15.00 -8.05
C ILE A 174 5.91 14.60 -7.48
N PHE A 175 6.42 13.43 -7.83
CA PHE A 175 7.75 13.00 -7.39
C PHE A 175 8.83 13.93 -7.90
N LEU A 176 8.78 14.36 -9.17
CA LEU A 176 9.71 15.33 -9.75
C LEU A 176 9.68 16.68 -9.03
N GLY A 177 8.50 17.09 -8.55
CA GLY A 177 8.35 18.28 -7.72
C GLY A 177 9.00 18.18 -6.33
N LEU A 178 9.17 16.97 -5.82
CA LEU A 178 9.78 16.71 -4.52
C LEU A 178 11.28 16.43 -4.59
N ASN A 179 11.73 15.70 -5.60
CA ASN A 179 13.14 15.41 -5.87
C ASN A 179 13.35 15.09 -7.35
N LYS A 180 14.25 15.84 -7.99
CA LYS A 180 14.57 15.69 -9.41
C LYS A 180 15.72 14.70 -9.69
N GLU A 181 16.46 14.31 -8.65
CA GLU A 181 17.68 13.49 -8.79
C GLU A 181 17.38 11.99 -8.68
N THR A 182 16.33 11.60 -7.99
CA THR A 182 15.98 10.17 -7.82
C THR A 182 15.41 9.61 -9.10
N LYS A 183 15.87 8.43 -9.50
CA LYS A 183 15.33 7.69 -10.64
C LYS A 183 13.83 7.43 -10.45
N ILE A 184 13.00 7.85 -11.41
CA ILE A 184 11.55 7.64 -11.39
C ILE A 184 11.16 6.82 -12.61
N GLU A 185 10.52 5.67 -12.35
CA GLU A 185 9.99 4.78 -13.39
C GLU A 185 8.46 4.72 -13.28
N ILE A 186 7.78 4.77 -14.43
CA ILE A 186 6.34 4.59 -14.47
C ILE A 186 6.05 3.10 -14.59
N ILE A 187 5.55 2.53 -13.50
CA ILE A 187 5.12 1.13 -13.43
C ILE A 187 3.65 1.11 -13.05
N ARG A 188 2.79 0.91 -14.05
CA ARG A 188 1.34 0.85 -13.85
C ARG A 188 0.96 -0.38 -13.03
N ASN A 189 -0.06 -0.23 -12.20
CA ASN A 189 -0.57 -1.36 -11.42
C ASN A 189 -1.10 -2.45 -12.35
N GLY A 190 -0.59 -3.67 -12.16
CA GLY A 190 -1.05 -4.84 -12.89
C GLY A 190 -2.43 -5.31 -12.42
N VAL A 191 -3.11 -6.06 -13.27
CA VAL A 191 -4.35 -6.74 -12.96
C VAL A 191 -4.19 -8.23 -13.24
N ASN A 192 -4.64 -9.07 -12.31
CA ASN A 192 -4.63 -10.51 -12.51
C ASN A 192 -5.74 -10.91 -13.48
N LEU A 193 -5.41 -11.11 -14.75
CA LEU A 193 -6.36 -11.46 -15.81
C LEU A 193 -7.08 -12.79 -15.55
N LYS A 194 -6.45 -13.74 -14.87
CA LYS A 194 -7.09 -15.03 -14.54
C LYS A 194 -8.27 -14.88 -13.61
N SER A 195 -8.28 -13.85 -12.76
CA SER A 195 -9.39 -13.54 -11.86
C SER A 195 -10.56 -12.86 -12.55
N LEU A 196 -10.36 -12.34 -13.76
CA LEU A 196 -11.38 -11.59 -14.53
C LEU A 196 -12.24 -12.48 -15.44
N VAL A 197 -11.89 -13.76 -15.57
CA VAL A 197 -12.65 -14.67 -16.45
C VAL A 197 -13.89 -15.17 -15.69
N SER A 198 -14.97 -14.44 -15.81
CA SER A 198 -16.30 -14.93 -15.40
C SER A 198 -16.96 -15.64 -16.59
N LYS A 199 -17.43 -16.87 -16.37
CA LYS A 199 -18.23 -17.61 -17.36
C LYS A 199 -19.70 -17.17 -17.39
N GLN A 200 -20.15 -16.30 -16.47
CA GLN A 200 -21.52 -15.85 -16.36
C GLN A 200 -21.67 -14.42 -16.91
N ASN A 201 -22.67 -14.23 -17.75
CA ASN A 201 -23.07 -12.90 -18.20
C ASN A 201 -23.64 -12.12 -16.99
N PHE A 202 -23.08 -10.95 -16.70
CA PHE A 202 -23.51 -10.10 -15.59
C PHE A 202 -25.00 -9.73 -15.68
N LYS A 203 -25.50 -9.39 -16.88
CA LYS A 203 -26.90 -9.03 -17.09
C LYS A 203 -27.85 -10.19 -16.80
N GLU A 204 -27.51 -11.40 -17.23
CA GLU A 204 -28.31 -12.60 -16.97
C GLU A 204 -28.33 -12.94 -15.47
N LYS A 205 -27.16 -12.88 -14.82
CA LYS A 205 -27.05 -13.15 -13.39
C LYS A 205 -27.93 -12.25 -12.53
N TYR A 206 -28.02 -10.97 -12.88
CA TYR A 206 -28.78 -9.98 -12.11
C TYR A 206 -30.11 -9.59 -12.75
N GLN A 207 -30.55 -10.29 -13.82
CA GLN A 207 -31.81 -10.07 -14.54
C GLN A 207 -31.98 -8.63 -15.03
N ILE A 208 -30.90 -8.03 -15.51
CA ILE A 208 -30.88 -6.64 -15.99
C ILE A 208 -31.25 -6.61 -17.47
N ASN A 209 -32.47 -6.16 -17.79
CA ASN A 209 -32.98 -6.10 -19.16
C ASN A 209 -32.82 -4.74 -19.84
N SER A 210 -32.39 -3.72 -19.11
CA SER A 210 -32.21 -2.34 -19.61
C SER A 210 -30.75 -1.94 -19.75
N LYS A 211 -30.49 -0.75 -20.28
CA LYS A 211 -29.20 -0.08 -20.20
C LYS A 211 -28.94 0.29 -18.73
N PHE A 212 -27.70 0.17 -18.28
CA PHE A 212 -27.33 0.52 -16.92
C PHE A 212 -25.94 1.14 -16.86
N ILE A 213 -25.68 1.92 -15.82
CA ILE A 213 -24.37 2.42 -15.47
C ILE A 213 -23.91 1.66 -14.23
N LEU A 214 -22.73 1.03 -14.30
CA LEU A 214 -22.16 0.30 -13.19
C LEU A 214 -21.13 1.16 -12.48
N PHE A 215 -21.33 1.41 -11.19
CA PHE A 215 -20.31 1.99 -10.31
C PHE A 215 -19.71 0.89 -9.42
N VAL A 216 -18.36 0.80 -9.44
CA VAL A 216 -17.62 -0.10 -8.57
C VAL A 216 -16.61 0.71 -7.77
N GLY A 217 -16.78 0.79 -6.46
CA GLY A 217 -15.89 1.56 -5.60
C GLY A 217 -16.43 1.73 -4.18
N ARG A 218 -15.61 2.32 -3.30
CA ARG A 218 -16.07 2.71 -1.97
C ARG A 218 -17.01 3.92 -2.07
N PHE A 219 -18.06 3.93 -1.26
CA PHE A 219 -18.92 5.12 -1.12
C PHE A 219 -18.16 6.20 -0.34
N SER A 220 -17.37 6.99 -1.06
CA SER A 220 -16.63 8.10 -0.49
C SER A 220 -16.63 9.29 -1.47
N LYS A 221 -16.53 10.50 -0.93
CA LYS A 221 -16.49 11.75 -1.70
C LYS A 221 -15.41 11.72 -2.79
N SER A 222 -14.24 11.16 -2.48
CA SER A 222 -13.11 11.04 -3.43
C SER A 222 -13.39 10.11 -4.62
N LYS A 223 -14.44 9.29 -4.57
CA LYS A 223 -14.85 8.43 -5.69
C LYS A 223 -15.93 9.02 -6.58
N GLY A 224 -16.40 10.24 -6.27
CA GLY A 224 -17.29 11.02 -7.14
C GLY A 224 -18.69 10.43 -7.34
N ILE A 225 -19.18 9.55 -6.43
CA ILE A 225 -20.48 8.91 -6.59
C ILE A 225 -21.64 9.94 -6.61
N GLU A 226 -21.54 11.01 -5.83
CA GLU A 226 -22.54 12.10 -5.84
C GLU A 226 -22.58 12.78 -7.21
N THR A 227 -21.41 13.01 -7.82
CA THR A 227 -21.30 13.59 -9.16
C THR A 227 -21.92 12.66 -10.19
N LEU A 228 -21.68 11.35 -10.09
CA LEU A 228 -22.27 10.35 -10.97
C LEU A 228 -23.81 10.37 -10.88
N ILE A 229 -24.37 10.35 -9.66
CA ILE A 229 -25.83 10.35 -9.45
C ILE A 229 -26.48 11.64 -9.98
N ARG A 230 -25.80 12.78 -9.84
CA ARG A 230 -26.33 14.07 -10.35
C ARG A 230 -26.26 14.20 -11.87
N ALA A 231 -25.32 13.47 -12.51
CA ALA A 231 -25.15 13.48 -13.96
C ALA A 231 -26.06 12.49 -14.68
N PHE A 232 -26.64 11.53 -13.93
CA PHE A 232 -27.59 10.53 -14.44
C PHE A 232 -29.04 10.95 -14.19
#